data_e15a21ba68ae9923816be26d5d1c814b
#
_entry.id   e15a21ba68ae9923816be26d5d1c814b
#
_cell.length_a   1.000
_cell.length_b   1.000
_cell.length_c   1.000
_cell.angle_alpha   90.00
_cell.angle_beta   90.00
_cell.angle_gamma   90.00
#
_symmetry.space_group_name_H-M   'P 1'
#
loop_
_entity.id
_entity.type
_entity.pdbx_description
1 polymer ?
#
loop_
_entity_poly.entity_id
_entity_poly.type
_entity_poly.pdbx_seq_one_letter_code
_entity_poly.pdbx_strand_id
1 'polypeptide(L)'
;MKAMALLLVAAGASAACGAVYPEISSPLKAPPAGRKIDPPPPRDLLYIDFVKAEIPARTRDGREWDSLGGSLPDPFAKLIVNDREIIKTPIQSNTLAPTWPDQKRANYRISTDATVRVEIWDSNTLNNHPICIKKLRDLHEQAGPIPMDVDCSSGAHVRIRVEPAHGLWGLGFNYELSASGVAVSHVVPESPAARAGVQPDDDIVQIQGKKVEQMESGEPQSLINANAQVGVDLVLRGKDGAERHVILKEGIIYPAVEDDLPLVATH
;
A
#
# COMPACT_ATOMS: atom_id res chain seq x y z
N MET A 1 15.91 -69.92 -18.60
CA MET A 1 14.79 -68.94 -18.65
C MET A 1 15.18 -67.71 -17.79
N LYS A 2 15.57 -66.60 -18.43
CA LYS A 2 15.95 -65.37 -17.76
C LYS A 2 14.76 -64.42 -17.86
N ALA A 3 14.16 -64.04 -16.72
CA ALA A 3 13.11 -63.05 -16.63
C ALA A 3 13.73 -61.64 -16.68
N MET A 4 13.34 -60.86 -17.70
CA MET A 4 13.75 -59.48 -17.87
C MET A 4 12.69 -58.58 -17.21
N ALA A 5 13.07 -57.95 -16.10
CA ALA A 5 12.21 -57.01 -15.41
C ALA A 5 12.27 -55.65 -16.13
N LEU A 6 11.11 -55.22 -16.61
CA LEU A 6 10.92 -53.92 -17.25
C LEU A 6 10.70 -52.83 -16.14
N LEU A 7 11.67 -51.95 -15.93
CA LEU A 7 11.50 -50.79 -15.05
C LEU A 7 10.74 -49.69 -15.83
N LEU A 8 9.50 -49.44 -15.45
CA LEU A 8 8.78 -48.25 -15.88
C LEU A 8 9.28 -47.06 -15.06
N VAL A 9 10.01 -46.15 -15.69
CA VAL A 9 10.32 -44.83 -15.13
C VAL A 9 9.13 -43.93 -15.44
N ALA A 10 8.33 -43.65 -14.41
CA ALA A 10 7.31 -42.63 -14.49
C ALA A 10 8.00 -41.24 -14.44
N ALA A 11 8.09 -40.58 -15.59
CA ALA A 11 8.48 -39.18 -15.65
C ALA A 11 7.34 -38.33 -15.07
N GLY A 12 7.47 -37.93 -13.80
CA GLY A 12 6.63 -36.95 -13.19
C GLY A 12 6.90 -35.58 -13.81
N ALA A 13 5.98 -35.09 -14.62
CA ALA A 13 5.98 -33.71 -15.07
C ALA A 13 5.67 -32.83 -13.83
N SER A 14 6.71 -32.28 -13.22
CA SER A 14 6.57 -31.18 -12.28
C SER A 14 6.07 -29.97 -13.08
N ALA A 15 4.77 -29.67 -13.00
CA ALA A 15 4.26 -28.38 -13.37
C ALA A 15 4.93 -27.36 -12.43
N ALA A 16 5.99 -26.72 -12.90
CA ALA A 16 6.54 -25.55 -12.25
C ALA A 16 5.46 -24.45 -12.38
N CYS A 17 4.64 -24.28 -11.37
CA CYS A 17 3.89 -23.04 -11.19
C CYS A 17 4.95 -21.95 -10.96
N GLY A 18 5.42 -21.32 -12.02
CA GLY A 18 6.20 -20.08 -11.94
C GLY A 18 5.34 -19.06 -11.21
N ALA A 19 5.91 -18.39 -10.21
CA ALA A 19 5.23 -17.29 -9.55
C ALA A 19 4.87 -16.24 -10.62
N VAL A 20 3.57 -16.02 -10.83
CA VAL A 20 3.09 -14.96 -11.71
C VAL A 20 3.14 -13.67 -10.91
N TYR A 21 3.98 -12.72 -11.32
CA TYR A 21 4.04 -11.40 -10.70
C TYR A 21 3.14 -10.47 -11.50
N PRO A 22 2.26 -9.71 -10.82
CA PRO A 22 1.42 -8.73 -11.50
C PRO A 22 2.28 -7.62 -12.08
N GLU A 23 2.05 -7.29 -13.36
CA GLU A 23 2.67 -6.15 -14.01
C GLU A 23 1.88 -4.88 -13.72
N ILE A 24 2.57 -3.79 -13.41
CA ILE A 24 1.95 -2.49 -13.29
C ILE A 24 1.78 -1.90 -14.67
N SER A 25 0.58 -1.48 -15.04
CA SER A 25 0.24 -0.96 -16.38
C SER A 25 1.12 0.22 -16.82
N SER A 26 1.40 1.12 -15.89
CA SER A 26 2.42 2.16 -16.08
C SER A 26 3.06 2.51 -14.72
N PRO A 27 4.35 2.83 -14.66
CA PRO A 27 5.00 3.25 -13.43
C PRO A 27 4.27 4.44 -12.81
N LEU A 28 3.98 4.35 -11.51
CA LEU A 28 3.39 5.46 -10.77
C LEU A 28 4.42 6.57 -10.58
N LYS A 29 4.02 7.81 -10.83
CA LYS A 29 4.87 9.01 -10.81
C LYS A 29 4.33 10.04 -9.83
N ALA A 30 5.16 10.98 -9.41
CA ALA A 30 4.65 12.19 -8.77
C ALA A 30 3.71 12.95 -9.73
N PRO A 31 2.64 13.57 -9.23
CA PRO A 31 1.78 14.41 -10.06
C PRO A 31 2.60 15.53 -10.71
N PRO A 32 2.32 15.88 -11.98
CA PRO A 32 3.01 16.98 -12.66
C PRO A 32 2.87 18.30 -11.90
N ALA A 33 3.98 19.00 -11.69
CA ALA A 33 4.00 20.27 -10.98
C ALA A 33 3.05 21.30 -11.63
N GLY A 34 2.31 22.06 -10.82
CA GLY A 34 1.39 23.11 -11.26
C GLY A 34 0.09 22.64 -11.92
N ARG A 35 -0.12 21.33 -12.03
CA ARG A 35 -1.37 20.78 -12.54
C ARG A 35 -2.44 20.75 -11.45
N LYS A 36 -3.64 21.22 -11.77
CA LYS A 36 -4.80 21.04 -10.89
C LYS A 36 -5.04 19.55 -10.69
N ILE A 37 -5.08 19.12 -9.43
CA ILE A 37 -5.40 17.73 -9.07
C ILE A 37 -6.92 17.58 -9.11
N ASP A 38 -7.38 16.70 -9.99
CA ASP A 38 -8.81 16.43 -10.19
C ASP A 38 -8.99 14.94 -10.56
N PRO A 39 -9.73 14.16 -9.78
CA PRO A 39 -10.50 14.56 -8.60
C PRO A 39 -9.61 14.90 -7.39
N PRO A 40 -10.13 15.67 -6.42
CA PRO A 40 -9.45 15.89 -5.14
C PRO A 40 -9.34 14.56 -4.37
N PRO A 41 -8.45 14.47 -3.36
CA PRO A 41 -8.32 13.26 -2.55
C PRO A 41 -9.66 12.90 -1.88
N PRO A 42 -10.03 11.60 -1.87
CA PRO A 42 -11.19 11.12 -1.13
C PRO A 42 -11.10 11.50 0.34
N ARG A 43 -12.22 11.92 0.94
CA ARG A 43 -12.23 12.39 2.33
C ARG A 43 -11.93 11.31 3.36
N ASP A 44 -12.20 10.07 3.03
CA ASP A 44 -11.92 8.90 3.86
C ASP A 44 -10.51 8.36 3.71
N LEU A 45 -9.68 8.96 2.83
CA LEU A 45 -8.28 8.63 2.68
C LEU A 45 -7.40 9.69 3.36
N LEU A 46 -6.57 9.23 4.29
CA LEU A 46 -5.60 10.05 5.00
C LEU A 46 -4.19 9.50 4.84
N TYR A 47 -3.24 10.38 4.58
CA TYR A 47 -1.82 10.06 4.66
C TYR A 47 -1.35 10.26 6.10
N ILE A 48 -0.85 9.20 6.74
CA ILE A 48 -0.48 9.24 8.16
C ILE A 48 0.91 8.67 8.36
N ASP A 49 1.72 9.38 9.16
CA ASP A 49 2.98 8.87 9.68
C ASP A 49 3.26 9.34 11.11
N PHE A 50 4.07 8.56 11.85
CA PHE A 50 4.61 8.94 13.14
C PHE A 50 5.92 9.69 12.94
N VAL A 51 6.02 10.91 13.46
CA VAL A 51 7.23 11.74 13.30
C VAL A 51 8.23 11.44 14.41
N LYS A 52 7.80 11.60 15.66
CA LYS A 52 8.62 11.39 16.85
C LYS A 52 7.74 11.24 18.10
N ALA A 53 8.36 10.81 19.19
CA ALA A 53 7.76 10.98 20.51
C ALA A 53 8.80 11.51 21.51
N GLU A 54 8.30 12.05 22.63
CA GLU A 54 9.07 12.43 23.78
C GLU A 54 8.47 11.71 24.99
N ILE A 55 9.29 10.89 25.66
CA ILE A 55 8.86 9.99 26.73
C ILE A 55 9.50 10.47 28.03
N PRO A 56 8.75 10.64 29.13
CA PRO A 56 9.35 11.02 30.39
C PRO A 56 10.32 9.95 30.92
N ALA A 57 11.37 10.37 31.63
CA ALA A 57 12.40 9.47 32.13
C ALA A 57 11.89 8.39 33.09
N ARG A 58 10.73 8.61 33.69
CA ARG A 58 10.07 7.68 34.61
C ARG A 58 8.57 7.59 34.30
N THR A 59 7.97 6.48 34.66
CA THR A 59 6.54 6.27 34.64
C THR A 59 5.85 7.28 35.59
N ARG A 60 4.54 7.46 35.46
CA ARG A 60 3.77 8.42 36.30
C ARG A 60 3.85 8.13 37.80
N ASP A 61 4.05 6.87 38.17
CA ASP A 61 4.26 6.44 39.58
C ASP A 61 5.74 6.41 40.00
N GLY A 62 6.63 7.01 39.20
CA GLY A 62 8.05 7.24 39.54
C GLY A 62 8.96 6.04 39.27
N ARG A 63 8.44 4.93 38.70
CA ARG A 63 9.27 3.76 38.39
C ARG A 63 10.08 3.99 37.11
N GLU A 64 11.12 3.21 36.94
CA GLU A 64 11.85 3.10 35.69
C GLU A 64 11.03 2.29 34.68
N TRP A 65 11.24 2.53 33.38
CA TRP A 65 10.53 1.83 32.32
C TRP A 65 10.92 0.34 32.28
N ASP A 66 12.20 0.05 32.41
CA ASP A 66 12.72 -1.31 32.51
C ASP A 66 13.04 -1.71 33.95
N SER A 67 12.59 -2.91 34.33
CA SER A 67 12.77 -3.44 35.69
C SER A 67 14.17 -3.99 35.98
N LEU A 68 15.04 -4.15 34.97
CA LEU A 68 16.35 -4.77 35.08
C LEU A 68 17.49 -3.75 34.92
N GLY A 69 17.50 -2.72 35.78
CA GLY A 69 18.75 -1.97 36.00
C GLY A 69 18.94 -0.72 35.14
N GLY A 70 17.93 0.13 35.01
CA GLY A 70 18.09 1.52 34.55
C GLY A 70 18.27 1.68 33.03
N SER A 71 17.82 0.73 32.22
CA SER A 71 17.72 0.91 30.78
C SER A 71 16.56 1.83 30.43
N LEU A 72 16.72 2.55 29.34
CA LEU A 72 15.66 3.35 28.74
C LEU A 72 14.68 2.44 27.99
N PRO A 73 13.43 2.88 27.74
CA PRO A 73 12.47 2.07 27.01
C PRO A 73 12.90 1.82 25.56
N ASP A 74 12.37 0.75 24.97
CA ASP A 74 12.48 0.39 23.57
C ASP A 74 11.18 0.73 22.82
N PRO A 75 10.87 2.04 22.55
CA PRO A 75 9.56 2.46 22.10
C PRO A 75 9.26 2.11 20.66
N PHE A 76 7.99 1.75 20.41
CA PHE A 76 7.37 1.70 19.10
C PHE A 76 5.95 2.26 19.15
N ALA A 77 5.49 2.78 18.02
CA ALA A 77 4.17 3.38 17.90
C ALA A 77 3.21 2.49 17.09
N LYS A 78 1.92 2.61 17.38
CA LYS A 78 0.84 1.99 16.63
C LYS A 78 -0.28 2.99 16.36
N LEU A 79 -0.90 2.87 15.19
CA LEU A 79 -2.20 3.45 14.91
C LEU A 79 -3.23 2.33 14.84
N ILE A 80 -4.26 2.46 15.67
CA ILE A 80 -5.34 1.49 15.76
C ILE A 80 -6.62 2.16 15.26
N VAL A 81 -7.30 1.53 14.31
CA VAL A 81 -8.57 1.96 13.74
C VAL A 81 -9.60 0.86 13.91
N ASN A 82 -10.73 1.14 14.57
CA ASN A 82 -11.77 0.16 14.87
C ASN A 82 -11.21 -1.13 15.49
N ASP A 83 -10.32 -0.97 16.49
CA ASP A 83 -9.60 -2.02 17.20
C ASP A 83 -8.64 -2.87 16.34
N ARG A 84 -8.39 -2.51 15.09
CA ARG A 84 -7.41 -3.13 14.21
C ARG A 84 -6.14 -2.29 14.12
N GLU A 85 -4.96 -2.91 14.26
CA GLU A 85 -3.66 -2.30 14.01
C GLU A 85 -3.47 -2.07 12.51
N ILE A 86 -3.33 -0.79 12.10
CA ILE A 86 -3.10 -0.43 10.69
C ILE A 86 -1.68 0.10 10.44
N ILE A 87 -1.05 0.69 11.47
CA ILE A 87 0.35 1.11 11.43
C ILE A 87 1.05 0.56 12.66
N LYS A 88 2.26 0.03 12.45
CA LYS A 88 3.23 -0.27 13.50
C LYS A 88 4.61 0.21 13.04
N THR A 89 5.24 1.04 13.86
CA THR A 89 6.60 1.53 13.57
C THR A 89 7.66 0.50 13.94
N PRO A 90 8.88 0.63 13.40
CA PRO A 90 10.03 -0.08 13.94
C PRO A 90 10.27 0.27 15.42
N ILE A 91 10.82 -0.68 16.16
CA ILE A 91 11.25 -0.46 17.55
C ILE A 91 12.50 0.41 17.54
N GLN A 92 12.58 1.39 18.44
CA GLN A 92 13.74 2.25 18.66
C GLN A 92 14.36 1.89 20.02
N SER A 93 15.53 1.27 20.03
CA SER A 93 16.11 0.77 21.26
C SER A 93 16.67 1.86 22.17
N ASN A 94 16.43 1.73 23.49
CA ASN A 94 17.05 2.53 24.56
C ASN A 94 16.91 4.05 24.36
N THR A 95 15.68 4.55 24.16
CA THR A 95 15.50 5.98 23.91
C THR A 95 14.24 6.57 24.54
N LEU A 96 14.36 7.80 25.04
CA LEU A 96 13.22 8.63 25.46
C LEU A 96 12.71 9.57 24.36
N ALA A 97 13.43 9.65 23.23
CA ALA A 97 13.10 10.50 22.10
C ALA A 97 13.13 9.75 20.77
N PRO A 98 12.27 8.73 20.58
CA PRO A 98 12.24 7.96 19.35
C PRO A 98 11.82 8.81 18.16
N THR A 99 12.39 8.50 16.99
CA THR A 99 11.98 9.04 15.70
C THR A 99 11.80 7.90 14.70
N TRP A 100 10.87 8.02 13.77
CA TRP A 100 10.57 6.94 12.83
C TRP A 100 10.65 7.40 11.35
N PRO A 101 11.87 7.78 10.87
CA PRO A 101 12.04 8.24 9.49
C PRO A 101 11.78 7.15 8.45
N ASP A 102 12.09 5.88 8.80
CA ASP A 102 12.06 4.73 7.89
C ASP A 102 10.75 3.92 7.95
N GLN A 103 9.71 4.46 8.60
CA GLN A 103 8.41 3.79 8.60
C GLN A 103 7.80 3.79 7.19
N LYS A 104 7.01 2.77 6.90
CA LYS A 104 6.22 2.74 5.67
C LYS A 104 5.18 3.87 5.70
N ARG A 105 5.29 4.79 4.76
CA ARG A 105 4.37 5.92 4.60
C ARG A 105 3.37 5.60 3.51
N ALA A 106 2.09 5.76 3.80
CA ALA A 106 1.05 5.43 2.84
C ALA A 106 -0.26 6.17 3.14
N ASN A 107 -1.19 6.12 2.20
CA ASN A 107 -2.58 6.49 2.47
C ASN A 107 -3.28 5.32 3.15
N TYR A 108 -4.15 5.64 4.09
CA TYR A 108 -4.96 4.68 4.82
C TYR A 108 -6.43 5.08 4.70
N ARG A 109 -7.30 4.10 4.44
CA ARG A 109 -8.75 4.34 4.43
C ARG A 109 -9.27 4.35 5.86
N ILE A 110 -9.72 5.51 6.29
CA ILE A 110 -10.24 5.76 7.63
C ILE A 110 -11.58 6.47 7.49
N SER A 111 -12.66 5.77 7.79
CA SER A 111 -13.99 6.36 7.79
C SER A 111 -14.10 7.50 8.79
N THR A 112 -14.93 8.51 8.52
CA THR A 112 -15.12 9.67 9.39
C THR A 112 -15.74 9.32 10.75
N ASP A 113 -16.43 8.18 10.84
CA ASP A 113 -17.01 7.63 12.07
C ASP A 113 -16.10 6.61 12.77
N ALA A 114 -14.91 6.34 12.22
CA ALA A 114 -14.00 5.36 12.78
C ALA A 114 -13.47 5.78 14.16
N THR A 115 -13.34 4.81 15.05
CA THR A 115 -12.62 4.99 16.31
C THR A 115 -11.13 4.88 16.06
N VAL A 116 -10.38 5.97 16.26
CA VAL A 116 -8.93 6.00 16.05
C VAL A 116 -8.22 6.22 17.40
N ARG A 117 -7.13 5.48 17.64
CA ARG A 117 -6.23 5.72 18.77
C ARG A 117 -4.76 5.56 18.37
N VAL A 118 -3.94 6.39 18.97
CA VAL A 118 -2.49 6.29 18.95
C VAL A 118 -2.05 5.54 20.21
N GLU A 119 -1.12 4.62 20.03
CA GLU A 119 -0.50 3.87 21.11
C GLU A 119 1.02 3.95 21.00
N ILE A 120 1.73 4.19 22.11
CA ILE A 120 3.18 4.01 22.24
C ILE A 120 3.39 2.93 23.27
N TRP A 121 4.24 1.99 22.93
CA TRP A 121 4.56 0.84 23.75
C TRP A 121 6.07 0.73 23.96
N ASP A 122 6.48 0.28 25.12
CA ASP A 122 7.82 -0.19 25.42
C ASP A 122 7.90 -1.68 25.07
N SER A 123 8.84 -2.05 24.22
CA SER A 123 9.05 -3.42 23.76
C SER A 123 9.92 -4.20 24.75
N ASN A 124 9.36 -5.22 25.37
CA ASN A 124 10.06 -6.07 26.33
C ASN A 124 9.97 -7.55 25.93
N THR A 125 10.96 -8.35 26.33
CA THR A 125 11.08 -9.77 25.98
C THR A 125 9.85 -10.60 26.38
N LEU A 126 9.22 -10.29 27.51
CA LEU A 126 8.09 -11.05 28.03
C LEU A 126 6.75 -10.38 27.73
N ASN A 127 6.63 -9.09 28.03
CA ASN A 127 5.38 -8.34 27.84
C ASN A 127 5.70 -6.90 27.52
N ASN A 128 5.08 -6.35 26.49
CA ASN A 128 5.17 -4.93 26.18
C ASN A 128 4.41 -4.11 27.21
N HIS A 129 4.94 -2.94 27.59
CA HIS A 129 4.31 -2.02 28.52
C HIS A 129 3.76 -0.79 27.79
N PRO A 130 2.51 -0.35 28.05
CA PRO A 130 1.98 0.84 27.42
C PRO A 130 2.61 2.09 28.01
N ILE A 131 3.18 2.93 27.15
CA ILE A 131 3.68 4.26 27.49
C ILE A 131 2.55 5.30 27.31
N CYS A 132 1.80 5.18 26.22
CA CYS A 132 0.69 6.05 25.86
C CYS A 132 -0.41 5.27 25.14
N ILE A 133 -1.65 5.53 25.53
CA ILE A 133 -2.83 5.12 24.76
C ILE A 133 -3.77 6.32 24.72
N LYS A 134 -3.98 6.88 23.53
CA LYS A 134 -4.80 8.08 23.35
C LYS A 134 -5.77 7.95 22.20
N LYS A 135 -7.06 8.13 22.46
CA LYS A 135 -8.08 8.25 21.41
C LYS A 135 -7.92 9.62 20.72
N LEU A 136 -7.93 9.58 19.39
CA LEU A 136 -7.98 10.77 18.56
C LEU A 136 -9.44 11.10 18.24
N ARG A 137 -9.75 12.37 18.15
CA ARG A 137 -11.05 12.90 17.73
C ARG A 137 -10.83 13.80 16.52
N ASP A 138 -11.84 13.89 15.67
CA ASP A 138 -11.88 14.86 14.57
C ASP A 138 -10.64 14.80 13.66
N LEU A 139 -10.11 13.57 13.44
CA LEU A 139 -8.86 13.33 12.71
C LEU A 139 -8.88 13.95 11.30
N HIS A 140 -10.03 13.88 10.62
CA HIS A 140 -10.19 14.42 9.28
C HIS A 140 -10.20 15.96 9.27
N GLU A 141 -10.71 16.59 10.32
CA GLU A 141 -10.72 18.05 10.46
C GLU A 141 -9.33 18.58 10.80
N GLN A 142 -8.51 17.74 11.43
CA GLN A 142 -7.13 18.10 11.81
C GLN A 142 -6.12 17.77 10.71
N ALA A 143 -6.56 17.12 9.60
CA ALA A 143 -5.68 16.79 8.50
C ALA A 143 -5.14 18.06 7.81
N GLY A 144 -3.82 18.21 7.78
CA GLY A 144 -3.18 19.41 7.21
C GLY A 144 -1.65 19.31 7.21
N PRO A 145 -0.98 20.35 6.70
CA PRO A 145 0.48 20.33 6.50
C PRO A 145 1.28 20.41 7.82
N ILE A 146 0.62 20.75 8.92
CA ILE A 146 1.27 20.88 10.24
C ILE A 146 1.04 19.60 11.03
N PRO A 147 2.10 18.88 11.43
CA PRO A 147 1.96 17.72 12.30
C PRO A 147 1.27 18.06 13.61
N MET A 148 0.40 17.18 14.07
CA MET A 148 -0.31 17.34 15.34
C MET A 148 0.46 16.74 16.51
N ASP A 149 0.41 17.38 17.66
CA ASP A 149 0.95 16.86 18.92
C ASP A 149 -0.17 16.17 19.71
N VAL A 150 0.09 14.98 20.20
CA VAL A 150 -0.82 14.14 20.98
C VAL A 150 -0.26 14.01 22.39
N ASP A 151 -0.93 14.63 23.36
CA ASP A 151 -0.55 14.57 24.75
C ASP A 151 -1.14 13.35 25.45
N CYS A 152 -0.29 12.58 26.10
CA CYS A 152 -0.63 11.37 26.82
C CYS A 152 -0.75 11.62 28.33
N SER A 153 -1.61 10.86 28.99
CA SER A 153 -1.77 10.96 30.46
C SER A 153 -0.52 10.54 31.24
N SER A 154 0.40 9.81 30.60
CA SER A 154 1.71 9.44 31.15
C SER A 154 2.72 10.60 31.19
N GLY A 155 2.42 11.72 30.52
CA GLY A 155 3.37 12.80 30.26
C GLY A 155 4.19 12.62 28.99
N ALA A 156 3.98 11.55 28.23
CA ALA A 156 4.57 11.41 26.92
C ALA A 156 3.87 12.30 25.90
N HIS A 157 4.62 12.78 24.91
CA HIS A 157 4.13 13.57 23.78
C HIS A 157 4.45 12.84 22.49
N VAL A 158 3.48 12.72 21.60
CA VAL A 158 3.65 12.03 20.31
C VAL A 158 3.32 13.02 19.20
N ARG A 159 4.22 13.17 18.24
CA ARG A 159 3.99 13.96 17.03
C ARG A 159 3.67 13.05 15.87
N ILE A 160 2.49 13.24 15.29
CA ILE A 160 2.02 12.52 14.11
C ILE A 160 1.72 13.52 12.99
N ARG A 161 1.96 13.09 11.75
CA ARG A 161 1.49 13.79 10.56
C ARG A 161 0.20 13.15 10.11
N VAL A 162 -0.80 13.98 9.84
CA VAL A 162 -2.08 13.58 9.26
C VAL A 162 -2.38 14.56 8.14
N GLU A 163 -2.37 14.10 6.91
CA GLU A 163 -2.56 14.92 5.73
C GLU A 163 -3.67 14.31 4.84
N PRO A 164 -4.31 15.09 3.95
CA PRO A 164 -5.11 14.53 2.88
C PRO A 164 -4.29 13.52 2.08
N ALA A 165 -4.93 12.51 1.50
CA ALA A 165 -4.23 11.46 0.78
C ALA A 165 -3.26 12.01 -0.28
N HIS A 166 -2.07 11.43 -0.32
CA HIS A 166 -1.06 11.75 -1.32
C HIS A 166 -1.37 11.02 -2.63
N GLY A 167 -1.51 11.78 -3.70
CA GLY A 167 -1.78 11.24 -5.02
C GLY A 167 -0.52 10.86 -5.77
N LEU A 168 -0.64 9.82 -6.58
CA LEU A 168 0.32 9.42 -7.59
C LEU A 168 -0.30 9.56 -8.97
N TRP A 169 0.51 9.57 -10.02
CA TRP A 169 0.07 9.75 -11.40
C TRP A 169 0.30 8.48 -12.21
N GLY A 170 -0.74 7.95 -12.86
CA GLY A 170 -0.65 6.72 -13.64
C GLY A 170 -1.99 6.28 -14.24
N LEU A 171 -2.08 5.06 -14.73
CA LEU A 171 -3.29 4.46 -15.28
C LEU A 171 -4.16 3.80 -14.21
N GLY A 172 -3.54 3.13 -13.22
CA GLY A 172 -4.22 2.60 -12.05
C GLY A 172 -4.79 1.20 -12.20
N PHE A 173 -4.13 0.33 -12.97
CA PHE A 173 -4.41 -1.09 -12.98
C PHE A 173 -3.11 -1.91 -13.06
N ASN A 174 -3.19 -3.16 -12.63
CA ASN A 174 -2.18 -4.18 -12.84
C ASN A 174 -2.72 -5.23 -13.78
N TYR A 175 -1.83 -5.94 -14.46
CA TYR A 175 -2.19 -7.09 -15.29
C TYR A 175 -1.20 -8.22 -15.09
N GLU A 176 -1.61 -9.42 -15.49
CA GLU A 176 -0.80 -10.62 -15.46
C GLU A 176 -0.57 -11.12 -16.87
N LEU A 177 0.69 -11.46 -17.15
CA LEU A 177 1.08 -12.13 -18.39
C LEU A 177 1.00 -13.64 -18.18
N SER A 178 0.21 -14.32 -18.98
CA SER A 178 0.10 -15.78 -18.97
C SER A 178 0.28 -16.35 -20.37
N ALA A 179 0.42 -17.66 -20.46
CA ALA A 179 0.47 -18.36 -21.76
C ALA A 179 -0.84 -18.20 -22.55
N SER A 180 -1.94 -17.87 -21.90
CA SER A 180 -3.26 -17.65 -22.51
C SER A 180 -3.53 -16.20 -22.92
N GLY A 181 -2.66 -15.25 -22.52
CA GLY A 181 -2.84 -13.83 -22.81
C GLY A 181 -2.47 -12.89 -21.69
N VAL A 182 -3.09 -11.72 -21.69
CA VAL A 182 -2.91 -10.65 -20.71
C VAL A 182 -4.24 -10.40 -20.04
N ALA A 183 -4.31 -10.57 -18.71
CA ALA A 183 -5.52 -10.37 -17.93
C ALA A 183 -5.30 -9.27 -16.86
N VAL A 184 -6.31 -8.42 -16.64
CA VAL A 184 -6.30 -7.42 -15.58
C VAL A 184 -6.40 -8.13 -14.23
N SER A 185 -5.37 -8.00 -13.39
CA SER A 185 -5.33 -8.63 -12.06
C SER A 185 -5.87 -7.73 -10.96
N HIS A 186 -5.69 -6.41 -11.09
CA HIS A 186 -6.14 -5.45 -10.09
C HIS A 186 -6.46 -4.09 -10.72
N VAL A 187 -7.44 -3.40 -10.15
CA VAL A 187 -7.80 -2.02 -10.53
C VAL A 187 -7.91 -1.17 -9.28
N VAL A 188 -7.15 -0.08 -9.24
CA VAL A 188 -7.21 0.87 -8.12
C VAL A 188 -8.56 1.57 -8.14
N PRO A 189 -9.29 1.60 -7.02
CA PRO A 189 -10.54 2.35 -6.93
C PRO A 189 -10.37 3.82 -7.36
N GLU A 190 -11.34 4.37 -8.04
CA GLU A 190 -11.37 5.78 -8.49
C GLU A 190 -10.21 6.19 -9.41
N SER A 191 -9.40 5.24 -9.88
CA SER A 191 -8.32 5.49 -10.86
C SER A 191 -8.87 5.81 -12.26
N PRO A 192 -8.02 6.30 -13.19
CA PRO A 192 -8.40 6.41 -14.61
C PRO A 192 -8.96 5.10 -15.17
N ALA A 193 -8.34 3.97 -14.86
CA ALA A 193 -8.81 2.65 -15.30
C ALA A 193 -10.21 2.31 -14.74
N ALA A 194 -10.44 2.51 -13.42
CA ALA A 194 -11.73 2.28 -12.80
C ALA A 194 -12.82 3.16 -13.43
N ARG A 195 -12.53 4.45 -13.63
CA ARG A 195 -13.48 5.39 -14.26
C ARG A 195 -13.80 5.05 -15.72
N ALA A 196 -12.87 4.41 -16.42
CA ALA A 196 -13.06 3.94 -17.79
C ALA A 196 -13.76 2.57 -17.85
N GLY A 197 -14.11 1.98 -16.71
CA GLY A 197 -14.82 0.71 -16.63
C GLY A 197 -13.92 -0.53 -16.78
N VAL A 198 -12.59 -0.42 -16.61
CA VAL A 198 -11.70 -1.58 -16.50
C VAL A 198 -12.03 -2.32 -15.21
N GLN A 199 -12.10 -3.65 -15.28
CA GLN A 199 -12.44 -4.48 -14.14
C GLN A 199 -11.39 -5.58 -13.95
N PRO A 200 -11.19 -6.08 -12.72
CA PRO A 200 -10.41 -7.29 -12.50
C PRO A 200 -10.99 -8.46 -13.31
N ASP A 201 -10.11 -9.30 -13.82
CA ASP A 201 -10.38 -10.44 -14.69
C ASP A 201 -10.86 -10.09 -16.13
N ASP A 202 -10.75 -8.81 -16.54
CA ASP A 202 -10.85 -8.47 -17.96
C ASP A 202 -9.65 -9.02 -18.73
N ASP A 203 -9.89 -9.70 -19.85
CA ASP A 203 -8.83 -10.05 -20.80
C ASP A 203 -8.50 -8.83 -21.67
N ILE A 204 -7.23 -8.48 -21.79
CA ILE A 204 -6.77 -7.45 -22.73
C ILE A 204 -6.52 -8.16 -24.06
N VAL A 205 -7.42 -7.99 -25.04
CA VAL A 205 -7.33 -8.67 -26.34
C VAL A 205 -6.57 -7.88 -27.40
N GLN A 206 -6.58 -6.53 -27.29
CA GLN A 206 -5.79 -5.65 -28.17
C GLN A 206 -5.23 -4.47 -27.38
N ILE A 207 -4.04 -4.01 -27.80
CA ILE A 207 -3.38 -2.79 -27.32
C ILE A 207 -2.93 -2.02 -28.56
N GLN A 208 -3.37 -0.76 -28.69
CA GLN A 208 -3.05 0.11 -29.84
C GLN A 208 -3.37 -0.58 -31.20
N GLY A 209 -4.53 -1.26 -31.28
CA GLY A 209 -4.97 -1.96 -32.47
C GLY A 209 -4.25 -3.27 -32.79
N LYS A 210 -3.17 -3.64 -32.06
CA LYS A 210 -2.45 -4.92 -32.22
C LYS A 210 -3.04 -5.97 -31.28
N LYS A 211 -3.30 -7.16 -31.77
CA LYS A 211 -3.76 -8.28 -30.95
C LYS A 211 -2.66 -8.78 -30.02
N VAL A 212 -2.99 -8.99 -28.74
CA VAL A 212 -2.05 -9.43 -27.72
C VAL A 212 -1.42 -10.79 -28.05
N GLU A 213 -2.18 -11.72 -28.65
CA GLU A 213 -1.68 -13.03 -29.09
C GLU A 213 -0.55 -12.95 -30.14
N GLN A 214 -0.35 -11.79 -30.78
CA GLN A 214 0.66 -11.52 -31.80
C GLN A 214 1.85 -10.70 -31.25
N MET A 215 1.85 -10.42 -29.93
CA MET A 215 2.88 -9.61 -29.30
C MET A 215 4.02 -10.45 -28.76
N GLU A 216 5.22 -9.88 -28.80
CA GLU A 216 6.38 -10.46 -28.13
C GLU A 216 6.34 -10.17 -26.61
N SER A 217 7.13 -10.93 -25.84
CA SER A 217 7.28 -10.70 -24.40
C SER A 217 7.77 -9.27 -24.12
N GLY A 218 7.08 -8.56 -23.21
CA GLY A 218 7.37 -7.16 -22.87
C GLY A 218 6.80 -6.11 -23.84
N GLU A 219 6.29 -6.51 -25.00
CA GLU A 219 5.66 -5.59 -25.95
C GLU A 219 4.38 -4.95 -25.38
N PRO A 220 3.48 -5.69 -24.66
CA PRO A 220 2.33 -5.08 -23.99
C PRO A 220 2.73 -3.92 -23.06
N GLN A 221 3.73 -4.14 -22.20
CA GLN A 221 4.23 -3.10 -21.27
C GLN A 221 4.78 -1.89 -22.02
N SER A 222 5.55 -2.13 -23.09
CA SER A 222 6.15 -1.06 -23.90
C SER A 222 5.09 -0.20 -24.57
N LEU A 223 4.06 -0.79 -25.15
CA LEU A 223 2.96 -0.08 -25.81
C LEU A 223 2.13 0.72 -24.81
N ILE A 224 1.81 0.13 -23.64
CA ILE A 224 1.08 0.82 -22.59
C ILE A 224 1.88 2.03 -22.10
N ASN A 225 3.17 1.87 -21.77
CA ASN A 225 4.01 2.95 -21.26
C ASN A 225 4.19 4.09 -22.27
N ALA A 226 4.42 3.76 -23.54
CA ALA A 226 4.61 4.75 -24.60
C ALA A 226 3.37 5.62 -24.83
N ASN A 227 2.18 5.08 -24.56
CA ASN A 227 0.91 5.76 -24.86
C ASN A 227 0.17 6.28 -23.64
N ALA A 228 0.63 5.99 -22.41
CA ALA A 228 -0.05 6.31 -21.17
C ALA A 228 -0.43 7.81 -21.03
N GLN A 229 0.42 8.73 -21.54
CA GLN A 229 0.17 10.17 -21.48
C GLN A 229 -0.84 10.66 -22.54
N VAL A 230 -0.82 10.08 -23.71
CA VAL A 230 -1.64 10.51 -24.85
C VAL A 230 -2.95 9.75 -24.95
N GLY A 231 -2.95 8.50 -24.57
CA GLY A 231 -4.09 7.60 -24.54
C GLY A 231 -3.72 6.18 -24.97
N VAL A 232 -3.87 5.22 -24.08
CA VAL A 232 -3.74 3.79 -24.38
C VAL A 232 -5.05 3.28 -24.89
N ASP A 233 -5.06 2.83 -26.13
CA ASP A 233 -6.21 2.22 -26.77
C ASP A 233 -6.22 0.71 -26.45
N LEU A 234 -7.26 0.24 -25.76
CA LEU A 234 -7.43 -1.15 -25.34
C LEU A 234 -8.76 -1.72 -25.83
N VAL A 235 -8.74 -2.96 -26.28
CA VAL A 235 -9.94 -3.78 -26.39
C VAL A 235 -9.90 -4.79 -25.26
N LEU A 236 -10.91 -4.73 -24.39
CA LEU A 236 -11.08 -5.59 -23.23
C LEU A 236 -12.23 -6.56 -23.47
N ARG A 237 -12.06 -7.81 -23.05
CA ARG A 237 -13.11 -8.83 -23.04
C ARG A 237 -13.47 -9.14 -21.58
N GLY A 238 -14.73 -8.87 -21.22
CA GLY A 238 -15.26 -9.17 -19.89
C GLY A 238 -15.55 -10.67 -19.69
N LYS A 239 -15.89 -11.05 -18.45
CA LYS A 239 -16.28 -12.43 -18.09
C LYS A 239 -17.49 -12.97 -18.86
N ASP A 240 -18.34 -12.10 -19.33
CA ASP A 240 -19.49 -12.43 -20.19
C ASP A 240 -19.11 -12.67 -21.65
N GLY A 241 -17.83 -12.53 -22.01
CA GLY A 241 -17.30 -12.65 -23.35
C GLY A 241 -17.53 -11.41 -24.24
N ALA A 242 -18.20 -10.35 -23.73
CA ALA A 242 -18.40 -9.13 -24.48
C ALA A 242 -17.10 -8.32 -24.59
N GLU A 243 -16.80 -7.87 -25.80
CA GLU A 243 -15.67 -6.98 -26.05
C GLU A 243 -16.11 -5.52 -25.94
N ARG A 244 -15.27 -4.69 -25.33
CA ARG A 244 -15.46 -3.25 -25.24
C ARG A 244 -14.16 -2.51 -25.50
N HIS A 245 -14.29 -1.35 -26.11
CA HIS A 245 -13.19 -0.45 -26.46
C HIS A 245 -13.01 0.61 -25.38
N VAL A 246 -11.81 0.79 -24.91
CA VAL A 246 -11.47 1.71 -23.82
C VAL A 246 -10.23 2.50 -24.20
N ILE A 247 -10.27 3.82 -24.05
CA ILE A 247 -9.09 4.67 -24.16
C ILE A 247 -8.72 5.18 -22.77
N LEU A 248 -7.55 4.78 -22.30
CA LEU A 248 -7.02 5.13 -20.98
C LEU A 248 -5.95 6.20 -21.09
N LYS A 249 -6.05 7.21 -20.23
CA LYS A 249 -5.04 8.26 -20.10
C LYS A 249 -4.62 8.39 -18.65
N GLU A 250 -3.32 8.59 -18.42
CA GLU A 250 -2.79 8.83 -17.06
C GLU A 250 -3.53 9.95 -16.35
N GLY A 251 -3.77 9.74 -15.07
CA GLY A 251 -4.41 10.70 -14.18
C GLY A 251 -4.03 10.46 -12.74
N ILE A 252 -4.64 11.23 -11.84
CA ILE A 252 -4.42 11.12 -10.41
C ILE A 252 -5.00 9.80 -9.88
N ILE A 253 -4.25 9.17 -8.98
CA ILE A 253 -4.58 7.95 -8.27
C ILE A 253 -4.23 8.16 -6.80
N TYR A 254 -5.07 7.69 -5.89
CA TYR A 254 -4.83 7.72 -4.44
C TYR A 254 -4.74 6.29 -3.90
N PRO A 255 -3.59 5.60 -4.09
CA PRO A 255 -3.46 4.22 -3.62
C PRO A 255 -3.50 4.17 -2.10
N ALA A 256 -4.28 3.24 -1.54
CA ALA A 256 -4.32 2.96 -0.11
C ALA A 256 -3.61 1.63 0.22
N VAL A 257 -3.23 1.44 1.47
CA VAL A 257 -2.54 0.20 1.92
C VAL A 257 -3.39 -1.05 1.69
N GLU A 258 -4.71 -0.92 1.72
CA GLU A 258 -5.65 -2.04 1.51
C GLU A 258 -5.85 -2.41 0.03
N ASP A 259 -5.33 -1.61 -0.90
CA ASP A 259 -5.52 -1.83 -2.34
C ASP A 259 -4.52 -2.83 -2.94
N ASP A 260 -3.80 -3.62 -2.12
CA ASP A 260 -2.81 -4.66 -2.47
C ASP A 260 -1.85 -4.30 -3.63
N LEU A 261 -1.70 -3.01 -3.91
CA LEU A 261 -0.72 -2.56 -4.87
C LEU A 261 0.68 -2.80 -4.31
N PRO A 262 1.56 -3.48 -5.06
CA PRO A 262 2.96 -3.44 -4.75
C PRO A 262 3.39 -1.97 -4.86
N LEU A 263 3.57 -1.30 -3.71
CA LEU A 263 4.10 0.06 -3.68
C LEU A 263 5.50 -0.02 -4.29
N VAL A 264 5.63 0.40 -5.53
CA VAL A 264 6.94 0.55 -6.16
C VAL A 264 7.68 1.58 -5.31
N ALA A 265 8.76 1.14 -4.67
CA ALA A 265 9.64 2.03 -3.95
C ALA A 265 10.12 3.10 -4.94
N THR A 266 9.70 4.33 -4.74
CA THR A 266 10.30 5.47 -5.43
C THR A 266 11.70 5.62 -4.86
N HIS A 267 12.70 5.27 -5.67
CA HIS A 267 14.11 5.57 -5.39
C HIS A 267 14.38 7.06 -5.55
#